data_0a0b782fc3e3f9b4d3136d0e9cd2c17f
#
_entry.id   0a0b782fc3e3f9b4d3136d0e9cd2c17f
#
_cell.length_a   1.000
_cell.length_b   1.000
_cell.length_c   1.000
_cell.angle_alpha   90.00
_cell.angle_beta   90.00
_cell.angle_gamma   90.00
#
_symmetry.space_group_name_H-M   'P 1'
#
loop_
_entity.id
_entity.type
_entity.pdbx_description
1 polymer ?
#
loop_
_entity_poly.entity_id
_entity_poly.type
_entity_poly.pdbx_seq_one_letter_code
_entity_poly.pdbx_strand_id
1 'polypeptide(L)'
;IADWIVRHYGVFLIVFLVVLGPAIYGYTHTDVYYDLAGTLPKSLSSITANDKLNEDFEMGATHMIIADSSLSAKDASAMLDEISKVDGVKMALGFDSLVGPGIPREFIPDDVKDVLINGDYQMMVVGSEYAVASDEVNAQCEEINNIIKKYDSSAMLIGEAPCTKDLIEITDQDFK
;
A
#
# COMPACT_ATOMS: atom_id res chain seq x y z
N ILE A 1 12.84 -42.02 30.23
CA ILE A 1 12.95 -40.57 29.78
C ILE A 1 12.10 -39.70 30.72
N ALA A 2 10.84 -40.01 31.00
CA ALA A 2 9.96 -39.22 31.88
C ALA A 2 10.54 -39.02 33.28
N ASP A 3 10.98 -40.08 33.93
CA ASP A 3 11.56 -40.01 35.26
C ASP A 3 12.85 -39.16 35.33
N TRP A 4 13.62 -39.14 34.27
CA TRP A 4 14.83 -38.34 34.18
C TRP A 4 14.47 -36.84 34.06
N ILE A 5 13.45 -36.49 33.26
CA ILE A 5 12.94 -35.14 33.09
C ILE A 5 12.37 -34.62 34.42
N VAL A 6 11.55 -35.43 35.10
CA VAL A 6 10.96 -35.09 36.41
C VAL A 6 12.04 -34.90 37.47
N ARG A 7 13.11 -35.69 37.45
CA ARG A 7 14.23 -35.55 38.39
C ARG A 7 15.07 -34.26 38.18
N HIS A 8 15.07 -33.76 36.94
CA HIS A 8 15.85 -32.57 36.58
C HIS A 8 14.96 -31.39 36.15
N TYR A 9 13.72 -31.34 36.61
CA TYR A 9 12.73 -30.34 36.20
C TYR A 9 13.23 -28.90 36.34
N GLY A 10 14.03 -28.59 37.37
CA GLY A 10 14.59 -27.25 37.57
C GLY A 10 15.53 -26.81 36.45
N VAL A 11 16.34 -27.75 35.92
CA VAL A 11 17.21 -27.44 34.76
C VAL A 11 16.37 -27.18 33.51
N PHE A 12 15.35 -28.00 33.25
CA PHE A 12 14.44 -27.80 32.14
C PHE A 12 13.66 -26.49 32.24
N LEU A 13 13.24 -26.12 33.46
CA LEU A 13 12.58 -24.84 33.71
C LEU A 13 13.49 -23.65 33.36
N ILE A 14 14.75 -23.69 33.80
CA ILE A 14 15.72 -22.64 33.51
C ILE A 14 15.98 -22.56 31.99
N VAL A 15 16.19 -23.71 31.31
CA VAL A 15 16.39 -23.74 29.86
C VAL A 15 15.17 -23.16 29.14
N PHE A 16 13.95 -23.53 29.57
CA PHE A 16 12.71 -22.98 29.00
C PHE A 16 12.66 -21.46 29.16
N LEU A 17 12.94 -20.92 30.35
CA LEU A 17 12.94 -19.46 30.58
C LEU A 17 13.99 -18.72 29.75
N VAL A 18 15.18 -19.34 29.58
CA VAL A 18 16.25 -18.77 28.76
C VAL A 18 15.87 -18.74 27.27
N VAL A 19 15.14 -19.74 26.77
CA VAL A 19 14.66 -19.79 25.38
C VAL A 19 13.43 -18.93 25.19
N LEU A 20 12.57 -18.82 26.21
CA LEU A 20 11.33 -18.04 26.15
C LEU A 20 11.62 -16.55 25.91
N GLY A 21 12.66 -16.00 26.53
CA GLY A 21 13.02 -14.57 26.32
C GLY A 21 13.29 -14.21 24.86
N PRO A 22 14.27 -14.88 24.18
CA PRO A 22 14.49 -14.68 22.75
C PRO A 22 13.28 -15.02 21.87
N ALA A 23 12.46 -16.01 22.26
CA ALA A 23 11.25 -16.36 21.50
C ALA A 23 10.21 -15.25 21.56
N ILE A 24 9.96 -14.68 22.74
CA ILE A 24 9.06 -13.52 22.90
C ILE A 24 9.62 -12.32 22.13
N TYR A 25 10.92 -12.05 22.26
CA TYR A 25 11.55 -10.96 21.52
C TYR A 25 11.39 -11.14 20.00
N GLY A 26 11.67 -12.33 19.47
CA GLY A 26 11.46 -12.64 18.05
C GLY A 26 10.01 -12.48 17.62
N TYR A 27 9.06 -12.97 18.43
CA TYR A 27 7.64 -12.84 18.13
C TYR A 27 7.17 -11.39 18.06
N THR A 28 7.64 -10.54 19.00
CA THR A 28 7.21 -9.13 19.06
C THR A 28 7.94 -8.21 18.08
N HIS A 29 9.03 -8.69 17.44
CA HIS A 29 9.85 -7.93 16.49
C HIS A 29 9.88 -8.59 15.11
N THR A 30 8.97 -9.50 14.81
CA THR A 30 8.81 -10.09 13.49
C THR A 30 7.60 -9.47 12.83
N ASP A 31 7.84 -8.67 11.80
CA ASP A 31 6.78 -8.11 10.98
C ASP A 31 6.25 -9.21 10.05
N VAL A 32 4.93 -9.29 9.94
CA VAL A 32 4.26 -10.26 9.08
C VAL A 32 3.78 -9.55 7.82
N TYR A 33 4.43 -9.86 6.69
CA TYR A 33 4.02 -9.35 5.39
C TYR A 33 3.19 -10.40 4.65
N TYR A 34 2.04 -9.99 4.15
CA TYR A 34 1.19 -10.81 3.29
C TYR A 34 1.52 -10.54 1.82
N ASP A 35 2.66 -11.04 1.34
CA ASP A 35 3.04 -10.98 -0.07
C ASP A 35 2.46 -12.20 -0.81
N LEU A 36 1.24 -12.05 -1.30
CA LEU A 36 0.57 -13.11 -2.08
C LEU A 36 1.25 -13.30 -3.44
N ALA A 37 1.71 -12.23 -4.07
CA ALA A 37 2.36 -12.27 -5.38
C ALA A 37 3.71 -12.97 -5.32
N GLY A 38 4.51 -12.72 -4.27
CA GLY A 38 5.82 -13.34 -4.07
C GLY A 38 5.79 -14.85 -3.82
N THR A 39 4.63 -15.41 -3.44
CA THR A 39 4.48 -16.86 -3.28
C THR A 39 4.17 -17.60 -4.59
N LEU A 40 3.84 -16.87 -5.65
CA LEU A 40 3.45 -17.45 -6.93
C LEU A 40 4.66 -17.86 -7.77
N PRO A 41 4.53 -18.90 -8.65
CA PRO A 41 5.60 -19.30 -9.54
C PRO A 41 6.03 -18.16 -10.47
N LYS A 42 7.34 -17.90 -10.55
CA LYS A 42 7.91 -16.86 -11.44
C LYS A 42 7.66 -17.09 -12.94
N SER A 43 7.20 -18.30 -13.31
CA SER A 43 6.84 -18.63 -14.70
C SER A 43 5.47 -18.10 -15.14
N LEU A 44 4.68 -17.55 -14.22
CA LEU A 44 3.38 -16.96 -14.57
C LEU A 44 3.59 -15.65 -15.35
N SER A 45 2.83 -15.49 -16.41
CA SER A 45 2.91 -14.29 -17.27
C SER A 45 2.63 -12.99 -16.52
N SER A 46 1.74 -13.02 -15.52
CA SER A 46 1.44 -11.88 -14.65
C SER A 46 2.63 -11.50 -13.78
N ILE A 47 3.35 -12.49 -13.23
CA ILE A 47 4.54 -12.23 -12.41
C ILE A 47 5.67 -11.69 -13.30
N THR A 48 5.91 -12.31 -14.45
CA THR A 48 6.89 -11.80 -15.42
C THR A 48 6.58 -10.37 -15.88
N ALA A 49 5.29 -10.03 -16.05
CA ALA A 49 4.88 -8.68 -16.43
C ALA A 49 5.12 -7.69 -15.28
N ASN A 50 4.85 -8.10 -14.05
CA ASN A 50 5.10 -7.28 -12.85
C ASN A 50 6.60 -7.04 -12.61
N ASP A 51 7.43 -8.08 -12.82
CA ASP A 51 8.88 -7.96 -12.75
C ASP A 51 9.39 -6.94 -13.78
N LYS A 52 8.89 -6.97 -15.03
CA LYS A 52 9.24 -5.99 -16.07
C LYS A 52 8.75 -4.57 -15.73
N LEU A 53 7.56 -4.45 -15.13
CA LEU A 53 7.05 -3.15 -14.71
C LEU A 53 7.97 -2.53 -13.65
N ASN A 54 8.46 -3.35 -12.74
CA ASN A 54 9.41 -2.91 -11.71
C ASN A 54 10.80 -2.61 -12.31
N GLU A 55 11.35 -3.50 -13.14
CA GLU A 55 12.71 -3.36 -13.70
C GLU A 55 12.81 -2.22 -14.72
N ASP A 56 11.84 -2.11 -15.64
CA ASP A 56 11.89 -1.19 -16.78
C ASP A 56 11.26 0.18 -16.46
N PHE A 57 10.30 0.25 -15.51
CA PHE A 57 9.53 1.46 -15.19
C PHE A 57 9.69 1.91 -13.74
N GLU A 58 10.47 1.19 -12.93
CA GLU A 58 10.65 1.48 -11.50
C GLU A 58 9.30 1.55 -10.75
N MET A 59 8.35 0.70 -11.11
CA MET A 59 7.01 0.63 -10.52
C MET A 59 6.82 -0.69 -9.78
N GLY A 60 7.03 -0.68 -8.46
CA GLY A 60 6.85 -1.82 -7.57
C GLY A 60 5.41 -1.98 -7.08
N ALA A 61 4.70 -0.86 -6.84
CA ALA A 61 3.30 -0.87 -6.47
C ALA A 61 2.51 0.21 -7.22
N THR A 62 1.22 -0.05 -7.41
CA THR A 62 0.28 0.93 -7.99
C THR A 62 -0.88 1.13 -7.02
N HIS A 63 -1.14 2.39 -6.69
CA HIS A 63 -2.27 2.80 -5.87
C HIS A 63 -3.27 3.56 -6.72
N MET A 64 -4.52 3.52 -6.32
CA MET A 64 -5.58 4.34 -6.89
C MET A 64 -6.22 5.19 -5.79
N ILE A 65 -6.63 6.40 -6.14
CA ILE A 65 -7.34 7.30 -5.26
C ILE A 65 -8.74 7.47 -5.85
N ILE A 66 -9.76 7.24 -5.05
CA ILE A 66 -11.15 7.58 -5.36
C ILE A 66 -11.50 8.83 -4.55
N ALA A 67 -11.82 9.91 -5.22
CA ALA A 67 -12.21 11.18 -4.63
C ALA A 67 -13.57 11.63 -5.17
N ASP A 68 -14.22 12.57 -4.50
CA ASP A 68 -15.47 13.16 -4.96
C ASP A 68 -15.26 13.90 -6.30
N SER A 69 -16.16 13.69 -7.26
CA SER A 69 -16.10 14.33 -8.59
C SER A 69 -16.26 15.85 -8.54
N SER A 70 -16.82 16.39 -7.44
CA SER A 70 -16.95 17.83 -7.21
C SER A 70 -15.64 18.49 -6.77
N LEU A 71 -14.59 17.72 -6.43
CA LEU A 71 -13.25 18.27 -6.14
C LEU A 71 -12.76 19.07 -7.36
N SER A 72 -12.41 20.32 -7.13
CA SER A 72 -12.03 21.20 -8.24
C SER A 72 -10.76 20.72 -8.95
N ALA A 73 -10.63 21.01 -10.26
CA ALA A 73 -9.42 20.69 -11.02
C ALA A 73 -8.15 21.29 -10.37
N LYS A 74 -8.28 22.47 -9.75
CA LYS A 74 -7.18 23.12 -9.04
C LYS A 74 -6.77 22.35 -7.80
N ASP A 75 -7.73 21.91 -6.99
CA ASP A 75 -7.46 21.18 -5.75
C ASP A 75 -6.97 19.75 -6.06
N ALA A 76 -7.54 19.10 -7.08
CA ALA A 76 -7.08 17.82 -7.58
C ALA A 76 -5.62 17.87 -8.06
N SER A 77 -5.27 18.91 -8.85
CA SER A 77 -3.88 19.12 -9.30
C SER A 77 -2.94 19.40 -8.12
N ALA A 78 -3.36 20.25 -7.17
CA ALA A 78 -2.54 20.57 -5.99
C ALA A 78 -2.31 19.33 -5.10
N MET A 79 -3.33 18.50 -4.95
CA MET A 79 -3.24 17.22 -4.24
C MET A 79 -2.23 16.28 -4.93
N LEU A 80 -2.33 16.11 -6.24
CA LEU A 80 -1.40 15.27 -7.01
C LEU A 80 0.03 15.83 -7.00
N ASP A 81 0.20 17.14 -7.02
CA ASP A 81 1.50 17.81 -6.90
C ASP A 81 2.12 17.60 -5.51
N GLU A 82 1.31 17.53 -4.44
CA GLU A 82 1.77 17.21 -3.10
C GLU A 82 2.15 15.73 -3.02
N ILE A 83 1.32 14.83 -3.55
CA ILE A 83 1.57 13.38 -3.60
C ILE A 83 2.84 13.06 -4.40
N SER A 84 3.09 13.74 -5.51
CA SER A 84 4.28 13.51 -6.34
C SER A 84 5.61 13.81 -5.64
N LYS A 85 5.57 14.50 -4.49
CA LYS A 85 6.76 14.80 -3.65
C LYS A 85 6.97 13.81 -2.52
N VAL A 86 6.01 12.90 -2.31
CA VAL A 86 6.15 11.83 -1.33
C VAL A 86 7.25 10.87 -1.80
N ASP A 87 8.07 10.44 -0.85
CA ASP A 87 9.20 9.58 -1.13
C ASP A 87 8.77 8.27 -1.82
N GLY A 88 9.50 7.86 -2.84
CA GLY A 88 9.21 6.68 -3.65
C GLY A 88 8.03 6.81 -4.63
N VAL A 89 7.33 7.94 -4.70
CA VAL A 89 6.31 8.18 -5.74
C VAL A 89 6.98 8.51 -7.07
N LYS A 90 6.74 7.69 -8.08
CA LYS A 90 7.27 7.88 -9.45
C LYS A 90 6.33 8.67 -10.35
N MET A 91 5.04 8.49 -10.16
CA MET A 91 4.02 9.24 -10.89
C MET A 91 2.75 9.40 -10.08
N ALA A 92 2.06 10.52 -10.27
CA ALA A 92 0.72 10.77 -9.77
C ALA A 92 -0.11 11.40 -10.89
N LEU A 93 -1.12 10.69 -11.37
CA LEU A 93 -1.91 11.06 -12.54
C LEU A 93 -3.40 11.07 -12.20
N GLY A 94 -4.06 12.13 -12.66
CA GLY A 94 -5.51 12.26 -12.63
C GLY A 94 -6.02 12.83 -13.93
N PHE A 95 -7.33 13.02 -14.03
CA PHE A 95 -7.95 13.51 -15.24
C PHE A 95 -7.33 14.85 -15.72
N ASP A 96 -7.22 15.81 -14.82
CA ASP A 96 -6.73 17.15 -15.16
C ASP A 96 -5.22 17.18 -15.48
N SER A 97 -4.43 16.24 -14.93
CA SER A 97 -3.01 16.12 -15.27
C SER A 97 -2.79 15.51 -16.66
N LEU A 98 -3.70 14.64 -17.12
CA LEU A 98 -3.64 14.03 -18.46
C LEU A 98 -4.08 14.99 -19.55
N VAL A 99 -5.10 15.81 -19.27
CA VAL A 99 -5.69 16.73 -20.25
C VAL A 99 -4.95 18.07 -20.26
N GLY A 100 -4.38 18.44 -19.12
CA GLY A 100 -3.70 19.72 -18.91
C GLY A 100 -4.63 20.83 -18.40
N PRO A 101 -4.09 21.77 -17.61
CA PRO A 101 -4.87 22.78 -16.89
C PRO A 101 -5.52 23.86 -17.77
N GLY A 102 -5.22 23.86 -19.06
CA GLY A 102 -5.72 24.87 -20.02
C GLY A 102 -7.01 24.47 -20.73
N ILE A 103 -7.48 23.24 -20.60
CA ILE A 103 -8.67 22.76 -21.29
C ILE A 103 -9.81 22.60 -20.28
N PRO A 104 -10.89 23.43 -20.36
CA PRO A 104 -12.04 23.24 -19.49
C PRO A 104 -12.69 21.85 -19.71
N ARG A 105 -13.11 21.22 -18.63
CA ARG A 105 -13.69 19.84 -18.64
C ARG A 105 -14.87 19.71 -19.58
N GLU A 106 -15.61 20.80 -19.84
CA GLU A 106 -16.78 20.83 -20.73
C GLU A 106 -16.44 20.58 -22.20
N PHE A 107 -15.20 20.82 -22.61
CA PHE A 107 -14.74 20.62 -24.00
C PHE A 107 -14.18 19.20 -24.25
N ILE A 108 -14.12 18.37 -23.22
CA ILE A 108 -13.56 17.02 -23.32
C ILE A 108 -14.69 16.05 -23.65
N PRO A 109 -14.53 15.16 -24.65
CA PRO A 109 -15.52 14.12 -24.95
C PRO A 109 -15.84 13.26 -23.72
N ASP A 110 -17.10 12.89 -23.58
CA ASP A 110 -17.56 12.09 -22.43
C ASP A 110 -16.86 10.75 -22.35
N ASP A 111 -16.58 10.10 -23.48
CA ASP A 111 -15.83 8.85 -23.56
C ASP A 111 -14.44 8.93 -22.87
N VAL A 112 -13.83 10.12 -22.85
CA VAL A 112 -12.51 10.33 -22.19
C VAL A 112 -12.72 10.66 -20.71
N LYS A 113 -13.75 11.44 -20.38
CA LYS A 113 -14.09 11.76 -18.98
C LYS A 113 -14.49 10.50 -18.22
N ASP A 114 -15.33 9.67 -18.79
CA ASP A 114 -15.90 8.48 -18.16
C ASP A 114 -14.85 7.42 -17.77
N VAL A 115 -13.64 7.51 -18.31
CA VAL A 115 -12.53 6.64 -17.90
C VAL A 115 -12.06 6.93 -16.48
N LEU A 116 -12.02 8.22 -16.09
CA LEU A 116 -11.50 8.65 -14.79
C LEU A 116 -12.52 9.41 -13.92
N ILE A 117 -13.66 9.80 -14.50
CA ILE A 117 -14.74 10.49 -13.78
C ILE A 117 -16.04 9.77 -14.09
N ASN A 118 -16.67 9.18 -13.09
CA ASN A 118 -17.94 8.48 -13.27
C ASN A 118 -18.86 8.72 -12.06
N GLY A 119 -20.05 9.25 -12.33
CA GLY A 119 -21.02 9.63 -11.30
C GLY A 119 -20.43 10.63 -10.30
N ASP A 120 -20.49 10.30 -9.04
CA ASP A 120 -20.03 11.16 -7.94
C ASP A 120 -18.54 11.01 -7.64
N TYR A 121 -17.78 10.24 -8.45
CA TYR A 121 -16.39 9.90 -8.16
C TYR A 121 -15.45 10.26 -9.31
N GLN A 122 -14.23 10.61 -8.95
CA GLN A 122 -13.08 10.69 -9.84
C GLN A 122 -11.95 9.79 -9.35
N MET A 123 -11.27 9.16 -10.28
CA MET A 123 -10.17 8.23 -10.03
C MET A 123 -8.84 8.85 -10.42
N MET A 124 -7.84 8.64 -9.59
CA MET A 124 -6.45 9.01 -9.86
C MET A 124 -5.55 7.80 -9.63
N VAL A 125 -4.39 7.78 -10.28
CA VAL A 125 -3.44 6.67 -10.22
C VAL A 125 -2.11 7.18 -9.70
N VAL A 126 -1.52 6.45 -8.77
CA VAL A 126 -0.21 6.75 -8.18
C VAL A 126 0.68 5.52 -8.34
N GLY A 127 1.83 5.70 -8.98
CA GLY A 127 2.87 4.69 -9.12
C GLY A 127 3.95 4.88 -8.06
N SER A 128 4.31 3.80 -7.37
CA SER A 128 5.35 3.73 -6.35
C SER A 128 6.50 2.85 -6.80
N GLU A 129 7.74 3.21 -6.47
CA GLU A 129 8.89 2.33 -6.66
C GLU A 129 8.97 1.22 -5.62
N TYR A 130 8.30 1.38 -4.49
CA TYR A 130 8.35 0.43 -3.39
C TYR A 130 7.56 -0.84 -3.69
N ALA A 131 8.02 -1.97 -3.18
CA ALA A 131 7.31 -3.24 -3.29
C ALA A 131 6.03 -3.23 -2.44
N VAL A 132 5.02 -3.97 -2.88
CA VAL A 132 3.67 -4.03 -2.24
C VAL A 132 3.74 -4.38 -0.75
N ALA A 133 4.66 -5.26 -0.37
CA ALA A 133 4.81 -5.74 1.01
C ALA A 133 6.13 -5.23 1.60
N SER A 134 6.20 -3.93 1.91
CA SER A 134 7.36 -3.31 2.52
C SER A 134 6.96 -2.22 3.52
N ASP A 135 7.84 -1.87 4.45
CA ASP A 135 7.61 -0.79 5.41
C ASP A 135 7.57 0.57 4.72
N GLU A 136 8.37 0.73 3.67
CA GLU A 136 8.44 1.95 2.88
C GLU A 136 7.09 2.23 2.21
N VAL A 137 6.46 1.22 1.58
CA VAL A 137 5.14 1.41 0.96
C VAL A 137 4.06 1.65 2.00
N ASN A 138 4.15 1.03 3.18
CA ASN A 138 3.19 1.25 4.26
C ASN A 138 3.26 2.70 4.77
N ALA A 139 4.47 3.23 5.01
CA ALA A 139 4.69 4.63 5.39
C ALA A 139 4.22 5.59 4.28
N GLN A 140 4.51 5.27 3.03
CA GLN A 140 4.05 6.04 1.86
C GLN A 140 2.52 6.08 1.77
N CYS A 141 1.83 4.94 1.98
CA CYS A 141 0.37 4.88 2.00
C CYS A 141 -0.23 5.77 3.09
N GLU A 142 0.38 5.84 4.28
CA GLU A 142 -0.06 6.74 5.35
C GLU A 142 0.09 8.21 4.96
N GLU A 143 1.24 8.57 4.39
CA GLU A 143 1.51 9.93 3.96
C GLU A 143 0.55 10.36 2.85
N ILE A 144 0.35 9.52 1.83
CA ILE A 144 -0.62 9.75 0.76
C ILE A 144 -2.03 9.88 1.32
N ASN A 145 -2.44 8.99 2.23
CA ASN A 145 -3.76 9.06 2.85
C ASN A 145 -3.96 10.35 3.64
N ASN A 146 -2.95 10.82 4.36
CA ASN A 146 -2.98 12.09 5.06
C ASN A 146 -3.11 13.28 4.09
N ILE A 147 -2.46 13.23 2.93
CA ILE A 147 -2.56 14.27 1.90
C ILE A 147 -3.97 14.29 1.31
N ILE A 148 -4.49 13.17 0.83
CA ILE A 148 -5.82 13.14 0.19
C ILE A 148 -6.92 13.65 1.12
N LYS A 149 -6.84 13.30 2.42
CA LYS A 149 -7.81 13.75 3.45
C LYS A 149 -7.80 15.25 3.71
N LYS A 150 -6.75 15.98 3.37
CA LYS A 150 -6.71 17.46 3.45
C LYS A 150 -7.59 18.11 2.38
N TYR A 151 -7.71 17.47 1.21
CA TYR A 151 -8.43 18.01 0.05
C TYR A 151 -9.86 17.48 -0.03
N ASP A 152 -10.03 16.19 0.29
CA ASP A 152 -11.33 15.52 0.34
C ASP A 152 -11.35 14.50 1.49
N SER A 153 -12.14 14.78 2.51
CA SER A 153 -12.27 13.92 3.69
C SER A 153 -12.91 12.56 3.35
N SER A 154 -13.65 12.46 2.26
CA SER A 154 -14.30 11.23 1.77
C SER A 154 -13.38 10.41 0.85
N ALA A 155 -12.30 10.99 0.31
CA ALA A 155 -11.39 10.29 -0.58
C ALA A 155 -10.80 9.03 0.05
N MET A 156 -10.60 8.01 -0.76
CA MET A 156 -10.11 6.70 -0.35
C MET A 156 -8.87 6.32 -1.17
N LEU A 157 -7.86 5.81 -0.48
CA LEU A 157 -6.70 5.18 -1.10
C LEU A 157 -6.96 3.69 -1.24
N ILE A 158 -6.82 3.14 -2.44
CA ILE A 158 -7.06 1.73 -2.74
C ILE A 158 -5.89 1.14 -3.53
N GLY A 159 -5.73 -0.17 -3.46
CA GLY A 159 -4.67 -0.91 -4.14
C GLY A 159 -4.23 -2.11 -3.33
N GLU A 160 -3.28 -2.88 -3.84
CA GLU A 160 -2.78 -4.06 -3.15
C GLU A 160 -2.05 -3.69 -1.85
N ALA A 161 -1.16 -2.69 -1.89
CA ALA A 161 -0.42 -2.27 -0.70
C ALA A 161 -1.32 -1.65 0.39
N PRO A 162 -2.26 -0.72 0.13
CA PRO A 162 -3.22 -0.28 1.14
C PRO A 162 -4.04 -1.42 1.74
N CYS A 163 -4.54 -2.36 0.92
CA CYS A 163 -5.27 -3.53 1.42
C CYS A 163 -4.41 -4.43 2.30
N THR A 164 -3.15 -4.65 1.93
CA THR A 164 -2.20 -5.44 2.71
C THR A 164 -1.91 -4.78 4.06
N LYS A 165 -1.73 -3.45 4.07
CA LYS A 165 -1.54 -2.67 5.29
C LYS A 165 -2.75 -2.79 6.23
N ASP A 166 -3.97 -2.59 5.71
CA ASP A 166 -5.21 -2.72 6.49
C ASP A 166 -5.34 -4.14 7.08
N LEU A 167 -4.98 -5.17 6.30
CA LEU A 167 -5.00 -6.56 6.78
C LEU A 167 -4.03 -6.78 7.93
N ILE A 168 -2.82 -6.23 7.86
CA ILE A 168 -1.83 -6.31 8.94
C ILE A 168 -2.37 -5.64 10.21
N GLU A 169 -2.92 -4.42 10.09
CA GLU A 169 -3.46 -3.67 11.22
C GLU A 169 -4.64 -4.39 11.92
N ILE A 170 -5.56 -4.97 11.12
CA ILE A 170 -6.68 -5.75 11.65
C ILE A 170 -6.16 -7.01 12.35
N THR A 171 -5.22 -7.73 11.73
CA THR A 171 -4.64 -8.95 12.29
C THR A 171 -3.95 -8.66 13.62
N ASP A 172 -3.19 -7.56 13.71
CA ASP A 172 -2.52 -7.14 14.92
C ASP A 172 -3.50 -6.81 16.07
N GLN A 173 -4.70 -6.32 15.75
CA GLN A 173 -5.75 -6.06 16.74
C GLN A 173 -6.39 -7.36 17.24
N ASP A 174 -6.62 -8.32 16.37
CA ASP A 174 -7.29 -9.59 16.69
C ASP A 174 -6.42 -10.53 17.54
N PHE A 175 -5.09 -10.38 17.46
CA PHE A 175 -4.12 -11.20 18.20
C PHE A 175 -3.55 -10.54 19.46
N LYS A 176 -4.00 -9.35 19.82
CA LYS A 176 -3.67 -8.65 21.10
C LYS A 176 -4.76 -8.85 22.13
#